data_443ede9cbf71e8886ed09a3a95ea6559
#
_entry.id   443ede9cbf71e8886ed09a3a95ea6559
#
_cell.length_a   1.000
_cell.length_b   1.000
_cell.length_c   1.000
_cell.angle_alpha   90.00
_cell.angle_beta   90.00
_cell.angle_gamma   90.00
#
_symmetry.space_group_name_H-M   'P 1'
#
loop_
_entity.id
_entity.type
_entity.pdbx_description
1 polymer ?
#
loop_
_entity_poly.entity_id
_entity_poly.type
_entity_poly.pdbx_seq_one_letter_code
_entity_poly.pdbx_strand_id
1 'polypeptide(L)'
;MKIIYCITKADNGGAQTHLIQLANHFCVHHDVYVIVGNHGPMIEQLDARVNVIIIEHLVGPIDFKQDILAVKVLAQLFSKIKPDVIHLHSSKAGTVGRIAKFISKSKDTRVVFTAHGWAFTEGVKPAKKFLYLLVIEKLMSRITDSIICVSDFDKQLALKYRFNRLKLTTIHNGIADVPAVKQTLKSQSHNNIGEVVGMLPNKQDLQINAPTKHQFVMIARFAYPKLPQNLIAAIEILKLHNSNHAHFTFIGDGPTLNDCQQQVVQAGLENDVTFLGNVINASHLLSQYDTFILISKHEGLPISIIEAMATGLPVIASHVGGISELVTDNGICMMNNQPETIAKVLEKYLIDSDYIKMSNQSRKRYLECFTEEKMIKEVEDVYNGKSTQ
;
A
#
# COMPACT_ATOMS: atom_id res chain seq x y z
N MET A 1 24.76 -6.33 -11.59
CA MET A 1 24.34 -4.95 -11.98
C MET A 1 24.58 -3.98 -10.84
N LYS A 2 24.74 -2.70 -11.16
CA LYS A 2 24.62 -1.60 -10.19
C LYS A 2 23.24 -0.97 -10.30
N ILE A 3 22.47 -1.00 -9.24
CA ILE A 3 21.08 -0.54 -9.22
C ILE A 3 20.95 0.62 -8.25
N ILE A 4 20.40 1.74 -8.69
CA ILE A 4 20.05 2.87 -7.82
C ILE A 4 18.53 2.94 -7.70
N TYR A 5 18.02 2.85 -6.48
CA TYR A 5 16.65 3.24 -6.11
C TYR A 5 16.65 4.66 -5.59
N CYS A 6 15.66 5.46 -5.98
CA CYS A 6 15.54 6.83 -5.49
C CYS A 6 14.10 7.14 -5.10
N ILE A 7 13.89 7.58 -3.86
CA ILE A 7 12.60 8.01 -3.32
C ILE A 7 12.78 9.26 -2.46
N THR A 8 11.77 10.13 -2.43
CA THR A 8 11.89 11.44 -1.75
C THR A 8 11.97 11.30 -0.23
N LYS A 9 11.17 10.42 0.37
CA LYS A 9 11.03 10.28 1.82
C LYS A 9 11.28 8.86 2.29
N ALA A 10 12.02 8.73 3.37
CA ALA A 10 12.27 7.47 4.06
C ALA A 10 11.23 7.15 5.16
N ASP A 11 9.99 7.64 5.01
CA ASP A 11 8.88 7.38 5.93
C ASP A 11 8.36 5.94 5.76
N ASN A 12 7.37 5.53 6.57
CA ASN A 12 6.62 4.29 6.34
C ASN A 12 5.50 4.53 5.31
N GLY A 13 5.33 3.61 4.36
CA GLY A 13 4.28 3.70 3.35
C GLY A 13 4.42 2.64 2.25
N GLY A 14 3.37 2.44 1.44
CA GLY A 14 3.37 1.39 0.43
C GLY A 14 4.49 1.51 -0.63
N ALA A 15 4.81 2.73 -1.08
CA ALA A 15 5.92 2.93 -2.02
C ALA A 15 7.29 2.58 -1.40
N GLN A 16 7.46 2.87 -0.11
CA GLN A 16 8.65 2.52 0.64
C GLN A 16 8.75 1.01 0.86
N THR A 17 7.66 0.36 1.26
CA THR A 17 7.60 -1.11 1.39
C THR A 17 8.00 -1.79 0.07
N HIS A 18 7.42 -1.37 -1.05
CA HIS A 18 7.78 -1.89 -2.38
C HIS A 18 9.27 -1.69 -2.69
N LEU A 19 9.85 -0.51 -2.39
CA LEU A 19 11.27 -0.25 -2.61
C LEU A 19 12.16 -1.10 -1.69
N ILE A 20 11.81 -1.24 -0.41
CA ILE A 20 12.54 -2.08 0.55
C ILE A 20 12.62 -3.51 0.04
N GLN A 21 11.51 -4.08 -0.40
CA GLN A 21 11.46 -5.45 -0.94
C GLN A 21 12.40 -5.62 -2.12
N LEU A 22 12.35 -4.71 -3.09
CA LEU A 22 13.26 -4.73 -4.25
C LEU A 22 14.72 -4.57 -3.82
N ALA A 23 15.03 -3.59 -2.98
CA ALA A 23 16.40 -3.32 -2.55
C ALA A 23 17.00 -4.51 -1.79
N ASN A 24 16.25 -5.09 -0.85
CA ASN A 24 16.69 -6.23 -0.05
C ASN A 24 16.85 -7.50 -0.88
N HIS A 25 15.99 -7.71 -1.88
CA HIS A 25 16.16 -8.84 -2.79
C HIS A 25 17.38 -8.69 -3.69
N PHE A 26 17.49 -7.54 -4.38
CA PHE A 26 18.55 -7.37 -5.36
C PHE A 26 19.95 -7.19 -4.76
N CYS A 27 20.08 -6.72 -3.49
CA CYS A 27 21.38 -6.57 -2.84
C CYS A 27 22.09 -7.92 -2.57
N VAL A 28 21.40 -9.05 -2.71
CA VAL A 28 22.01 -10.39 -2.56
C VAL A 28 23.03 -10.65 -3.66
N HIS A 29 22.76 -10.18 -4.89
CA HIS A 29 23.57 -10.50 -6.06
C HIS A 29 24.03 -9.25 -6.86
N HIS A 30 23.67 -8.05 -6.40
CA HIS A 30 23.92 -6.80 -7.12
C HIS A 30 24.39 -5.69 -6.17
N ASP A 31 25.10 -4.69 -6.72
CA ASP A 31 25.48 -3.48 -6.00
C ASP A 31 24.28 -2.56 -5.92
N VAL A 32 23.60 -2.49 -4.78
CA VAL A 32 22.38 -1.70 -4.60
C VAL A 32 22.66 -0.44 -3.80
N TYR A 33 22.14 0.66 -4.32
CA TYR A 33 22.14 1.97 -3.70
C TYR A 33 20.71 2.46 -3.50
N VAL A 34 20.39 2.99 -2.32
CA VAL A 34 19.11 3.62 -2.02
C VAL A 34 19.36 5.09 -1.69
N ILE A 35 18.79 5.98 -2.49
CA ILE A 35 18.88 7.43 -2.34
C ILE A 35 17.56 7.96 -1.78
N VAL A 36 17.64 8.68 -0.64
CA VAL A 36 16.51 9.28 0.07
C VAL A 36 16.78 10.73 0.42
N GLY A 37 15.71 11.50 0.71
CA GLY A 37 15.82 12.91 1.06
C GLY A 37 15.97 13.19 2.56
N ASN A 38 15.69 12.23 3.42
CA ASN A 38 15.72 12.38 4.87
C ASN A 38 16.06 11.07 5.58
N HIS A 39 16.42 11.16 6.84
CA HIS A 39 16.45 10.00 7.74
C HIS A 39 15.01 9.57 8.06
N GLY A 40 14.77 8.27 8.20
CA GLY A 40 13.45 7.75 8.55
C GLY A 40 13.42 6.23 8.71
N PRO A 41 12.32 5.68 9.22
CA PRO A 41 12.19 4.27 9.61
C PRO A 41 12.34 3.27 8.44
N MET A 42 12.22 3.73 7.20
CA MET A 42 12.51 2.92 6.02
C MET A 42 13.96 2.43 6.01
N ILE A 43 14.91 3.26 6.45
CA ILE A 43 16.35 2.94 6.38
C ILE A 43 16.70 1.76 7.27
N GLU A 44 16.07 1.65 8.43
CA GLU A 44 16.27 0.57 9.40
C GLU A 44 15.78 -0.80 8.89
N GLN A 45 14.94 -0.81 7.86
CA GLN A 45 14.38 -2.01 7.25
C GLN A 45 15.20 -2.49 6.04
N LEU A 46 16.18 -1.71 5.61
CA LEU A 46 17.08 -2.10 4.51
C LEU A 46 18.14 -3.09 5.00
N ASP A 47 18.45 -4.08 4.16
CA ASP A 47 19.54 -5.01 4.40
C ASP A 47 20.90 -4.25 4.53
N ALA A 48 21.77 -4.71 5.39
CA ALA A 48 23.08 -4.09 5.66
C ALA A 48 24.00 -4.01 4.41
N ARG A 49 23.72 -4.78 3.37
CA ARG A 49 24.43 -4.73 2.07
C ARG A 49 24.03 -3.55 1.19
N VAL A 50 22.90 -2.91 1.49
CA VAL A 50 22.38 -1.78 0.72
C VAL A 50 23.15 -0.50 1.07
N ASN A 51 23.69 0.18 0.07
CA ASN A 51 24.36 1.46 0.25
C ASN A 51 23.32 2.60 0.33
N VAL A 52 23.12 3.17 1.51
CA VAL A 52 22.16 4.27 1.71
C VAL A 52 22.86 5.62 1.52
N ILE A 53 22.26 6.50 0.71
CA ILE A 53 22.74 7.87 0.46
C ILE A 53 21.60 8.85 0.76
N ILE A 54 21.85 9.80 1.66
CA ILE A 54 20.88 10.85 2.00
C ILE A 54 21.26 12.12 1.27
N ILE A 55 20.29 12.71 0.55
CA ILE A 55 20.41 13.98 -0.16
C ILE A 55 19.41 14.96 0.43
N GLU A 56 19.84 15.81 1.35
CA GLU A 56 18.98 16.78 2.07
C GLU A 56 18.20 17.72 1.13
N HIS A 57 18.71 17.96 -0.08
CA HIS A 57 18.04 18.76 -1.10
C HIS A 57 16.86 18.03 -1.78
N LEU A 58 16.74 16.72 -1.61
CA LEU A 58 15.64 15.93 -2.18
C LEU A 58 14.38 16.03 -1.30
N VAL A 59 13.78 17.23 -1.26
CA VAL A 59 12.62 17.55 -0.42
C VAL A 59 11.29 17.24 -1.10
N GLY A 60 10.24 16.94 -0.29
CA GLY A 60 8.90 16.59 -0.82
C GLY A 60 8.17 17.74 -1.54
N PRO A 61 8.08 18.96 -0.97
CA PRO A 61 7.47 20.11 -1.63
C PRO A 61 8.22 20.55 -2.89
N ILE A 62 7.52 21.26 -3.78
CA ILE A 62 8.17 21.89 -4.94
C ILE A 62 8.95 23.09 -4.42
N ASP A 63 10.28 23.05 -4.58
CA ASP A 63 11.22 24.11 -4.27
C ASP A 63 12.29 24.12 -5.36
N PHE A 64 12.23 25.10 -6.24
CA PHE A 64 13.12 25.18 -7.41
C PHE A 64 14.61 25.23 -7.05
N LYS A 65 14.96 25.89 -5.93
CA LYS A 65 16.37 25.99 -5.48
C LYS A 65 16.86 24.62 -5.01
N GLN A 66 16.08 23.95 -4.15
CA GLN A 66 16.40 22.61 -3.66
C GLN A 66 16.41 21.59 -4.81
N ASP A 67 15.45 21.70 -5.73
CA ASP A 67 15.33 20.81 -6.89
C ASP A 67 16.56 20.89 -7.80
N ILE A 68 17.06 22.10 -8.09
CA ILE A 68 18.29 22.28 -8.88
C ILE A 68 19.50 21.68 -8.15
N LEU A 69 19.61 21.88 -6.85
CA LEU A 69 20.70 21.30 -6.04
C LEU A 69 20.61 19.76 -6.02
N ALA A 70 19.43 19.21 -5.82
CA ALA A 70 19.20 17.76 -5.86
C ALA A 70 19.58 17.17 -7.23
N VAL A 71 19.18 17.82 -8.34
CA VAL A 71 19.57 17.41 -9.70
C VAL A 71 21.09 17.40 -9.88
N LYS A 72 21.79 18.43 -9.43
CA LYS A 72 23.27 18.49 -9.53
C LYS A 72 23.95 17.37 -8.77
N VAL A 73 23.55 17.15 -7.51
CA VAL A 73 24.13 16.10 -6.66
C VAL A 73 23.82 14.71 -7.24
N LEU A 74 22.59 14.46 -7.66
CA LEU A 74 22.20 13.20 -8.32
C LEU A 74 23.00 12.96 -9.61
N ALA A 75 23.17 13.98 -10.47
CA ALA A 75 23.94 13.86 -11.71
C ALA A 75 25.41 13.49 -11.45
N GLN A 76 26.02 14.08 -10.40
CA GLN A 76 27.39 13.73 -9.97
C GLN A 76 27.47 12.30 -9.47
N LEU A 77 26.51 11.87 -8.65
CA LEU A 77 26.44 10.50 -8.14
C LEU A 77 26.26 9.48 -9.28
N PHE A 78 25.35 9.74 -10.21
CA PHE A 78 25.14 8.86 -11.37
C PHE A 78 26.38 8.75 -12.26
N SER A 79 27.10 9.87 -12.45
CA SER A 79 28.37 9.87 -13.20
C SER A 79 29.49 9.09 -12.49
N LYS A 80 29.51 9.13 -11.12
CA LYS A 80 30.51 8.43 -10.29
C LYS A 80 30.21 6.94 -10.16
N ILE A 81 28.95 6.59 -9.87
CA ILE A 81 28.52 5.19 -9.62
C ILE A 81 28.43 4.42 -10.94
N LYS A 82 28.01 5.09 -12.03
CA LYS A 82 27.74 4.50 -13.35
C LYS A 82 26.78 3.30 -13.21
N PRO A 83 25.53 3.54 -12.77
CA PRO A 83 24.57 2.47 -12.58
C PRO A 83 24.10 1.86 -13.90
N ASP A 84 23.78 0.58 -13.88
CA ASP A 84 23.10 -0.09 -15.00
C ASP A 84 21.61 0.28 -15.03
N VAL A 85 21.00 0.43 -13.85
CA VAL A 85 19.59 0.78 -13.68
C VAL A 85 19.44 1.90 -12.65
N ILE A 86 18.63 2.89 -12.97
CA ILE A 86 18.09 3.88 -12.04
C ILE A 86 16.58 3.68 -11.96
N HIS A 87 16.09 3.21 -10.79
CA HIS A 87 14.68 3.00 -10.54
C HIS A 87 14.14 4.09 -9.60
N LEU A 88 13.22 4.88 -10.11
CA LEU A 88 12.71 6.07 -9.47
C LEU A 88 11.31 5.83 -8.90
N HIS A 89 11.10 6.23 -7.64
CA HIS A 89 9.82 6.14 -6.94
C HIS A 89 9.41 7.53 -6.44
N SER A 90 8.11 7.80 -6.39
CA SER A 90 7.50 9.12 -6.14
C SER A 90 7.67 10.14 -7.27
N SER A 91 6.70 11.04 -7.42
CA SER A 91 6.70 12.04 -8.52
C SER A 91 7.89 13.00 -8.44
N LYS A 92 8.30 13.42 -7.23
CA LYS A 92 9.42 14.34 -7.05
C LYS A 92 10.76 13.68 -7.41
N ALA A 93 11.09 12.54 -6.79
CA ALA A 93 12.32 11.81 -7.10
C ALA A 93 12.32 11.35 -8.57
N GLY A 94 11.16 10.97 -9.10
CA GLY A 94 10.95 10.67 -10.51
C GLY A 94 11.32 11.82 -11.43
N THR A 95 10.93 13.05 -11.09
CA THR A 95 11.24 14.24 -11.92
C THR A 95 12.71 14.60 -11.83
N VAL A 96 13.24 14.82 -10.61
CA VAL A 96 14.62 15.28 -10.45
C VAL A 96 15.63 14.21 -10.87
N GLY A 97 15.33 12.91 -10.63
CA GLY A 97 16.20 11.80 -11.02
C GLY A 97 16.31 11.63 -12.54
N ARG A 98 15.18 11.75 -13.27
CA ARG A 98 15.18 11.69 -14.74
C ARG A 98 15.98 12.85 -15.36
N ILE A 99 15.84 14.07 -14.83
CA ILE A 99 16.62 15.24 -15.26
C ILE A 99 18.11 15.03 -14.93
N ALA A 100 18.42 14.55 -13.71
CA ALA A 100 19.80 14.29 -13.30
C ALA A 100 20.49 13.25 -14.20
N LYS A 101 19.79 12.16 -14.56
CA LYS A 101 20.30 11.15 -15.50
C LYS A 101 20.59 11.77 -16.87
N PHE A 102 19.68 12.58 -17.37
CA PHE A 102 19.88 13.25 -18.65
C PHE A 102 21.14 14.15 -18.67
N ILE A 103 21.39 14.89 -17.57
CA ILE A 103 22.56 15.74 -17.40
C ILE A 103 23.84 14.93 -17.20
N SER A 104 23.79 13.81 -16.47
CA SER A 104 24.95 12.96 -16.17
C SER A 104 25.58 12.31 -17.40
N LYS A 105 24.88 12.34 -18.56
CA LYS A 105 25.33 11.73 -19.83
C LYS A 105 25.61 10.21 -19.73
N SER A 106 25.06 9.53 -18.73
CA SER A 106 25.18 8.08 -18.57
C SER A 106 24.33 7.39 -19.64
N LYS A 107 24.90 7.15 -20.83
CA LYS A 107 24.16 6.68 -22.02
C LYS A 107 23.56 5.30 -21.83
N ASP A 108 24.29 4.39 -21.18
CA ASP A 108 23.94 2.97 -21.07
C ASP A 108 23.05 2.66 -19.86
N THR A 109 22.76 3.66 -19.01
CA THR A 109 21.91 3.50 -17.84
C THR A 109 20.43 3.45 -18.20
N ARG A 110 19.74 2.39 -17.87
CA ARG A 110 18.28 2.27 -18.01
C ARG A 110 17.55 3.05 -16.92
N VAL A 111 16.55 3.81 -17.30
CA VAL A 111 15.68 4.56 -16.37
C VAL A 111 14.32 3.88 -16.26
N VAL A 112 13.98 3.43 -15.07
CA VAL A 112 12.69 2.87 -14.71
C VAL A 112 11.99 3.82 -13.75
N PHE A 113 10.70 4.03 -13.92
CA PHE A 113 9.87 4.80 -13.01
C PHE A 113 8.65 3.99 -12.57
N THR A 114 8.46 3.81 -11.27
CA THR A 114 7.22 3.21 -10.74
C THR A 114 6.24 4.30 -10.30
N ALA A 115 5.07 4.30 -10.94
CA ALA A 115 3.92 5.10 -10.55
C ALA A 115 3.11 4.35 -9.48
N HIS A 116 3.26 4.77 -8.21
CA HIS A 116 2.48 4.24 -7.06
C HIS A 116 1.10 4.91 -6.93
N GLY A 117 0.44 5.15 -8.05
CA GLY A 117 -0.72 6.01 -8.21
C GLY A 117 -0.33 7.36 -8.82
N TRP A 118 -0.97 7.73 -9.91
CA TRP A 118 -0.64 8.95 -10.63
C TRP A 118 -1.01 10.22 -9.86
N ALA A 119 -0.12 11.21 -9.85
CA ALA A 119 -0.40 12.53 -9.27
C ALA A 119 -1.52 13.32 -9.99
N PHE A 120 -1.97 12.82 -11.13
CA PHE A 120 -3.07 13.37 -11.93
C PHE A 120 -4.35 12.52 -11.91
N THR A 121 -4.49 11.61 -10.95
CA THR A 121 -5.69 10.78 -10.76
C THR A 121 -6.94 11.63 -10.42
N GLU A 122 -8.08 11.00 -10.32
CA GLU A 122 -9.34 11.69 -9.97
C GLU A 122 -9.27 12.30 -8.57
N GLY A 123 -9.94 13.44 -8.37
CA GLY A 123 -9.93 14.18 -7.09
C GLY A 123 -8.79 15.19 -6.93
N VAL A 124 -7.81 15.22 -7.83
CA VAL A 124 -6.77 16.28 -7.85
C VAL A 124 -7.32 17.56 -8.50
N LYS A 125 -7.00 18.72 -7.92
CA LYS A 125 -7.42 20.05 -8.46
C LYS A 125 -7.01 20.18 -9.93
N PRO A 126 -7.87 20.70 -10.84
CA PRO A 126 -7.64 20.71 -12.29
C PRO A 126 -6.30 21.35 -12.71
N ALA A 127 -5.94 22.50 -12.14
CA ALA A 127 -4.67 23.18 -12.44
C ALA A 127 -3.45 22.32 -12.05
N LYS A 128 -3.49 21.68 -10.86
CA LYS A 128 -2.44 20.78 -10.40
C LYS A 128 -2.36 19.52 -11.27
N LYS A 129 -3.51 18.96 -11.65
CA LYS A 129 -3.62 17.82 -12.57
C LYS A 129 -3.00 18.15 -13.93
N PHE A 130 -3.32 19.31 -14.48
CA PHE A 130 -2.77 19.78 -15.77
C PHE A 130 -1.24 19.91 -15.71
N LEU A 131 -0.70 20.54 -14.65
CA LEU A 131 0.75 20.71 -14.46
C LEU A 131 1.46 19.36 -14.38
N TYR A 132 1.00 18.45 -13.52
CA TYR A 132 1.62 17.14 -13.36
C TYR A 132 1.48 16.26 -14.60
N LEU A 133 0.34 16.29 -15.27
CA LEU A 133 0.07 15.45 -16.43
C LEU A 133 0.85 15.92 -17.66
N LEU A 134 0.66 17.20 -18.05
CA LEU A 134 1.20 17.67 -19.34
C LEU A 134 2.65 18.13 -19.25
N VAL A 135 3.01 18.85 -18.19
CA VAL A 135 4.34 19.46 -18.12
C VAL A 135 5.35 18.48 -17.53
N ILE A 136 5.01 17.81 -16.44
CA ILE A 136 5.98 16.97 -15.74
C ILE A 136 5.99 15.55 -16.30
N GLU A 137 4.93 14.77 -16.07
CA GLU A 137 5.00 13.32 -16.34
C GLU A 137 5.10 12.99 -17.83
N LYS A 138 4.38 13.72 -18.68
CA LYS A 138 4.43 13.48 -20.13
C LYS A 138 5.76 13.88 -20.76
N LEU A 139 6.37 14.97 -20.27
CA LEU A 139 7.72 15.36 -20.70
C LEU A 139 8.75 14.35 -20.20
N MET A 140 8.67 13.98 -18.92
CA MET A 140 9.59 13.02 -18.31
C MET A 140 9.47 11.61 -18.90
N SER A 141 8.29 11.21 -19.37
CA SER A 141 8.11 9.90 -20.03
C SER A 141 8.94 9.74 -21.31
N ARG A 142 9.35 10.86 -21.95
CA ARG A 142 10.21 10.80 -23.14
C ARG A 142 11.62 10.32 -22.81
N ILE A 143 12.13 10.68 -21.64
CA ILE A 143 13.47 10.34 -21.13
C ILE A 143 13.43 9.19 -20.09
N THR A 144 12.37 8.41 -20.09
CA THR A 144 12.18 7.20 -19.29
C THR A 144 12.18 6.00 -20.22
N ASP A 145 12.89 4.93 -19.89
CA ASP A 145 12.92 3.71 -20.71
C ASP A 145 11.70 2.84 -20.43
N SER A 146 11.33 2.66 -19.16
CA SER A 146 10.15 1.88 -18.75
C SER A 146 9.40 2.55 -17.61
N ILE A 147 8.07 2.49 -17.67
CA ILE A 147 7.18 3.00 -16.63
C ILE A 147 6.36 1.81 -16.09
N ILE A 148 6.55 1.49 -14.84
CA ILE A 148 5.77 0.49 -14.12
C ILE A 148 4.56 1.16 -13.51
N CYS A 149 3.37 0.70 -13.86
CA CYS A 149 2.11 1.05 -13.21
C CYS A 149 1.75 -0.06 -12.21
N VAL A 150 1.47 0.28 -10.97
CA VAL A 150 1.16 -0.72 -9.93
C VAL A 150 -0.23 -1.35 -10.11
N SER A 151 -1.04 -0.84 -11.03
CA SER A 151 -2.37 -1.35 -11.36
C SER A 151 -2.68 -1.18 -12.85
N ASP A 152 -3.57 -1.99 -13.39
CA ASP A 152 -4.09 -1.80 -14.75
C ASP A 152 -4.91 -0.51 -14.84
N PHE A 153 -5.58 -0.12 -13.76
CA PHE A 153 -6.25 1.18 -13.68
C PHE A 153 -5.26 2.33 -13.98
N ASP A 154 -4.09 2.34 -13.36
CA ASP A 154 -3.07 3.36 -13.58
C ASP A 154 -2.52 3.31 -15.00
N LYS A 155 -2.32 2.12 -15.57
CA LYS A 155 -1.90 1.93 -16.96
C LYS A 155 -2.94 2.47 -17.94
N GLN A 156 -4.22 2.13 -17.76
CA GLN A 156 -5.32 2.62 -18.59
C GLN A 156 -5.45 4.15 -18.48
N LEU A 157 -5.29 4.70 -17.28
CA LEU A 157 -5.28 6.14 -17.07
C LEU A 157 -4.14 6.83 -17.86
N ALA A 158 -2.93 6.27 -17.83
CA ALA A 158 -1.81 6.78 -18.64
C ALA A 158 -2.09 6.67 -20.15
N LEU A 159 -2.64 5.56 -20.62
CA LEU A 159 -3.04 5.38 -22.02
C LEU A 159 -4.12 6.38 -22.47
N LYS A 160 -5.13 6.65 -21.64
CA LYS A 160 -6.16 7.69 -21.87
C LYS A 160 -5.52 9.05 -22.13
N TYR A 161 -4.42 9.35 -21.46
CA TYR A 161 -3.66 10.58 -21.67
C TYR A 161 -2.52 10.44 -22.68
N ARG A 162 -2.57 9.39 -23.54
CA ARG A 162 -1.64 9.18 -24.68
C ARG A 162 -0.17 9.06 -24.28
N PHE A 163 0.13 8.40 -23.16
CA PHE A 163 1.49 7.93 -22.90
C PHE A 163 1.86 6.82 -23.88
N ASN A 164 3.15 6.67 -24.15
CA ASN A 164 3.62 5.64 -25.07
C ASN A 164 3.38 4.23 -24.47
N ARG A 165 2.50 3.45 -25.13
CA ARG A 165 2.13 2.09 -24.68
C ARG A 165 3.34 1.17 -24.52
N LEU A 166 4.35 1.29 -25.39
CA LEU A 166 5.55 0.43 -25.36
C LEU A 166 6.43 0.66 -24.13
N LYS A 167 6.23 1.75 -23.39
CA LYS A 167 6.95 2.06 -22.16
C LYS A 167 6.16 1.71 -20.90
N LEU A 168 4.87 1.38 -21.01
CA LEU A 168 3.97 1.13 -19.90
C LEU A 168 3.82 -0.36 -19.65
N THR A 169 4.14 -0.78 -18.44
CA THR A 169 3.95 -2.16 -17.97
C THR A 169 3.15 -2.13 -16.67
N THR A 170 2.16 -3.00 -16.52
CA THR A 170 1.54 -3.24 -15.22
C THR A 170 2.36 -4.27 -14.47
N ILE A 171 2.81 -3.93 -13.28
CA ILE A 171 3.40 -4.86 -12.31
C ILE A 171 2.72 -4.58 -10.97
N HIS A 172 1.89 -5.52 -10.53
CA HIS A 172 1.20 -5.37 -9.25
C HIS A 172 2.18 -5.39 -8.09
N ASN A 173 1.87 -4.65 -7.03
CA ASN A 173 2.58 -4.80 -5.77
C ASN A 173 2.43 -6.25 -5.28
N GLY A 174 3.51 -6.80 -4.76
CA GLY A 174 3.53 -8.10 -4.10
C GLY A 174 4.08 -7.97 -2.68
N ILE A 175 3.80 -8.94 -1.85
CA ILE A 175 4.38 -9.05 -0.50
C ILE A 175 4.90 -10.45 -0.27
N ALA A 176 5.82 -10.61 0.69
CA ALA A 176 6.28 -11.92 1.14
C ALA A 176 5.10 -12.71 1.73
N ASP A 177 5.12 -14.02 1.53
CA ASP A 177 4.07 -14.86 2.08
C ASP A 177 4.11 -14.83 3.62
N VAL A 178 2.95 -14.59 4.20
CA VAL A 178 2.73 -14.75 5.64
C VAL A 178 2.29 -16.20 5.84
N PRO A 179 3.10 -17.06 6.50
CA PRO A 179 2.68 -18.43 6.77
C PRO A 179 1.31 -18.40 7.42
N ALA A 180 0.36 -19.13 6.85
CA ALA A 180 -1.01 -19.21 7.36
C ALA A 180 -1.02 -19.84 8.78
N VAL A 181 -0.75 -19.03 9.79
CA VAL A 181 -0.88 -19.41 11.17
C VAL A 181 -2.37 -19.35 11.51
N LYS A 182 -3.04 -20.51 11.49
CA LYS A 182 -4.36 -20.75 12.10
C LYS A 182 -5.63 -20.49 11.28
N GLN A 183 -5.74 -21.07 10.11
CA GLN A 183 -7.10 -21.44 9.64
C GLN A 183 -7.67 -22.67 10.39
N THR A 184 -6.85 -23.43 11.09
CA THR A 184 -7.26 -24.68 11.75
C THR A 184 -8.07 -24.48 13.03
N LEU A 185 -8.12 -23.29 13.63
CA LEU A 185 -8.85 -23.07 14.89
C LEU A 185 -10.23 -22.42 14.74
N LYS A 186 -10.52 -21.77 13.60
CA LYS A 186 -11.86 -21.17 13.37
C LYS A 186 -12.90 -22.16 12.85
N SER A 187 -12.50 -23.28 12.23
CA SER A 187 -13.42 -24.33 11.76
C SER A 187 -13.80 -25.37 12.83
N GLN A 188 -13.17 -25.34 14.01
CA GLN A 188 -13.44 -26.33 15.08
C GLN A 188 -14.32 -25.80 16.22
N SER A 189 -14.78 -24.55 16.17
CA SER A 189 -15.69 -24.03 17.21
C SER A 189 -17.13 -24.53 17.09
N HIS A 190 -17.45 -25.42 16.15
CA HIS A 190 -18.80 -25.95 15.99
C HIS A 190 -18.93 -27.47 16.20
N ASN A 191 -17.84 -28.23 16.40
CA ASN A 191 -17.98 -29.63 16.88
C ASN A 191 -16.67 -30.19 17.46
N ASN A 192 -16.80 -30.73 18.66
CA ASN A 192 -15.89 -31.65 19.39
C ASN A 192 -14.70 -31.07 20.16
N ILE A 193 -14.91 -31.03 21.47
CA ILE A 193 -13.95 -31.03 22.56
C ILE A 193 -13.24 -32.40 22.58
N GLY A 194 -11.91 -32.39 22.46
CA GLY A 194 -11.09 -33.59 22.63
C GLY A 194 -9.59 -33.27 22.49
N GLU A 195 -8.95 -33.11 23.63
CA GLU A 195 -7.53 -33.29 23.95
C GLU A 195 -6.41 -32.92 22.94
N VAL A 196 -5.66 -31.84 23.21
CA VAL A 196 -4.19 -31.89 23.35
C VAL A 196 -3.74 -30.85 24.39
N VAL A 197 -3.14 -31.33 25.45
CA VAL A 197 -2.56 -30.60 26.58
C VAL A 197 -1.17 -30.09 26.18
N GLY A 198 -0.89 -28.81 26.48
CA GLY A 198 0.47 -28.29 26.37
C GLY A 198 0.55 -26.75 26.61
N MET A 199 0.57 -26.36 27.89
CA MET A 199 1.03 -25.10 28.49
C MET A 199 0.72 -23.77 27.78
N LEU A 200 -0.37 -23.14 28.18
CA LEU A 200 -0.66 -21.71 28.17
C LEU A 200 -1.29 -21.30 29.51
N PRO A 201 -1.14 -20.03 29.95
CA PRO A 201 -1.56 -19.64 31.30
C PRO A 201 -3.07 -19.73 31.50
N ASN A 202 -3.45 -20.00 32.73
CA ASN A 202 -4.78 -20.33 33.27
C ASN A 202 -5.93 -19.49 32.69
N LYS A 203 -6.82 -20.16 31.95
CA LYS A 203 -8.16 -19.68 31.57
C LYS A 203 -9.14 -19.94 32.73
N GLN A 204 -9.08 -19.18 33.78
CA GLN A 204 -10.06 -19.25 34.86
C GLN A 204 -10.78 -17.94 35.13
N ASP A 205 -11.11 -17.13 34.15
CA ASP A 205 -12.06 -16.01 34.30
C ASP A 205 -12.68 -15.53 32.97
N LEU A 206 -12.90 -16.42 32.02
CA LEU A 206 -13.71 -16.09 30.85
C LEU A 206 -15.16 -16.51 31.11
N GLN A 207 -16.00 -15.56 31.51
CA GLN A 207 -17.45 -15.69 31.48
C GLN A 207 -17.91 -16.06 30.06
N ILE A 208 -18.31 -17.30 29.89
CA ILE A 208 -18.95 -17.82 28.68
C ILE A 208 -20.36 -17.20 28.67
N ASN A 209 -20.64 -16.31 27.69
CA ASN A 209 -21.98 -16.05 27.14
C ASN A 209 -22.19 -14.58 26.63
N ALA A 210 -21.24 -14.00 25.92
CA ALA A 210 -21.61 -12.92 24.96
C ALA A 210 -21.24 -13.40 23.55
N PRO A 211 -22.07 -13.20 22.52
CA PRO A 211 -21.69 -13.50 21.15
C PRO A 211 -20.43 -12.68 20.82
N THR A 212 -19.38 -13.36 20.38
CA THR A 212 -18.11 -12.70 20.05
C THR A 212 -18.36 -11.72 18.92
N LYS A 213 -18.14 -10.42 19.16
CA LYS A 213 -18.27 -9.37 18.14
C LYS A 213 -17.38 -9.68 16.95
N HIS A 214 -17.88 -9.48 15.74
CA HIS A 214 -17.09 -9.57 14.51
C HIS A 214 -15.98 -8.50 14.50
N GLN A 215 -14.74 -8.89 14.28
CA GLN A 215 -13.56 -8.03 14.40
C GLN A 215 -13.18 -7.45 13.03
N PHE A 216 -13.42 -6.17 12.83
CA PHE A 216 -12.93 -5.42 11.67
C PHE A 216 -11.60 -4.75 11.97
N VAL A 217 -10.74 -4.62 10.95
CA VAL A 217 -9.48 -3.87 11.04
C VAL A 217 -9.27 -2.99 9.83
N MET A 218 -8.82 -1.75 10.08
CA MET A 218 -8.33 -0.81 9.08
C MET A 218 -6.88 -0.45 9.38
N ILE A 219 -5.95 -0.80 8.48
CA ILE A 219 -4.55 -0.37 8.55
C ILE A 219 -4.35 0.73 7.51
N ALA A 220 -4.18 1.97 7.97
CA ALA A 220 -4.06 3.11 7.07
C ALA A 220 -3.46 4.33 7.76
N ARG A 221 -2.79 5.20 6.99
CA ARG A 221 -2.42 6.53 7.46
C ARG A 221 -3.66 7.40 7.66
N PHE A 222 -3.75 8.09 8.79
CA PHE A 222 -4.84 9.04 9.10
C PHE A 222 -4.61 10.38 8.39
N ALA A 223 -4.68 10.36 7.08
CA ALA A 223 -4.54 11.52 6.20
C ALA A 223 -5.23 11.27 4.86
N TYR A 224 -5.62 12.34 4.20
CA TYR A 224 -6.08 12.24 2.81
C TYR A 224 -5.09 11.40 1.96
N PRO A 225 -5.56 10.45 1.13
CA PRO A 225 -6.95 10.23 0.67
C PRO A 225 -7.78 9.26 1.51
N LYS A 226 -7.27 8.72 2.60
CA LYS A 226 -8.02 7.80 3.47
C LYS A 226 -9.16 8.54 4.18
N LEU A 227 -10.26 7.83 4.43
CA LEU A 227 -11.49 8.39 5.00
C LEU A 227 -11.92 7.64 6.27
N PRO A 228 -11.09 7.56 7.32
CA PRO A 228 -11.48 6.89 8.56
C PRO A 228 -12.70 7.55 9.21
N GLN A 229 -12.88 8.88 9.09
CA GLN A 229 -14.03 9.60 9.62
C GLN A 229 -15.36 9.10 9.06
N ASN A 230 -15.40 8.73 7.76
CA ASN A 230 -16.62 8.21 7.15
C ASN A 230 -16.95 6.81 7.67
N LEU A 231 -15.94 5.98 7.96
CA LEU A 231 -16.15 4.69 8.61
C LEU A 231 -16.67 4.87 10.04
N ILE A 232 -16.11 5.80 10.82
CA ILE A 232 -16.58 6.08 12.18
C ILE A 232 -18.03 6.56 12.17
N ALA A 233 -18.41 7.45 11.26
CA ALA A 233 -19.80 7.88 11.10
C ALA A 233 -20.74 6.74 10.69
N ALA A 234 -20.25 5.78 9.90
CA ALA A 234 -21.02 4.57 9.58
C ALA A 234 -21.20 3.64 10.78
N ILE A 235 -20.19 3.52 11.65
CA ILE A 235 -20.28 2.75 12.91
C ILE A 235 -21.32 3.37 13.85
N GLU A 236 -21.40 4.70 13.92
CA GLU A 236 -22.44 5.43 14.68
C GLU A 236 -23.84 5.05 14.18
N ILE A 237 -24.06 5.03 12.86
CA ILE A 237 -25.32 4.60 12.26
C ILE A 237 -25.65 3.14 12.62
N LEU A 238 -24.67 2.22 12.53
CA LEU A 238 -24.83 0.81 12.93
C LEU A 238 -25.28 0.68 14.39
N LYS A 239 -24.69 1.47 15.28
CA LYS A 239 -25.07 1.49 16.70
C LYS A 239 -26.51 1.95 16.90
N LEU A 240 -26.95 2.99 16.21
CA LEU A 240 -28.34 3.47 16.27
C LEU A 240 -29.36 2.44 15.77
N HIS A 241 -28.96 1.55 14.87
CA HIS A 241 -29.81 0.45 14.37
C HIS A 241 -29.74 -0.81 15.25
N ASN A 242 -29.12 -0.74 16.44
CA ASN A 242 -28.90 -1.88 17.34
C ASN A 242 -28.13 -3.04 16.71
N SER A 243 -27.38 -2.80 15.65
CA SER A 243 -26.53 -3.80 14.95
C SER A 243 -25.17 -3.96 15.67
N ASN A 244 -25.17 -4.15 16.99
CA ASN A 244 -23.99 -4.01 17.86
C ASN A 244 -23.13 -5.30 17.94
N HIS A 245 -22.99 -6.04 16.82
CA HIS A 245 -22.25 -7.30 16.76
C HIS A 245 -20.85 -7.16 16.17
N ALA A 246 -20.32 -5.95 16.10
CA ALA A 246 -19.02 -5.66 15.49
C ALA A 246 -18.12 -4.84 16.41
N HIS A 247 -16.79 -5.00 16.25
CA HIS A 247 -15.77 -4.15 16.84
C HIS A 247 -14.79 -3.73 15.75
N PHE A 248 -14.36 -2.47 15.78
CA PHE A 248 -13.53 -1.88 14.74
C PHE A 248 -12.19 -1.42 15.31
N THR A 249 -11.10 -1.96 14.79
CA THR A 249 -9.74 -1.55 15.16
C THR A 249 -9.11 -0.74 14.05
N PHE A 250 -8.60 0.43 14.40
CA PHE A 250 -7.85 1.31 13.51
C PHE A 250 -6.38 1.28 13.88
N ILE A 251 -5.52 0.99 12.90
CA ILE A 251 -4.06 0.92 13.07
C ILE A 251 -3.42 1.94 12.12
N GLY A 252 -2.63 2.82 12.66
CA GLY A 252 -1.92 3.87 11.93
C GLY A 252 -1.94 5.19 12.66
N ASP A 253 -1.28 6.18 12.06
CA ASP A 253 -1.13 7.52 12.60
C ASP A 253 -1.28 8.56 11.47
N GLY A 254 -1.46 9.81 11.83
CA GLY A 254 -1.55 10.91 10.89
C GLY A 254 -2.32 12.11 11.42
N PRO A 255 -2.34 13.21 10.65
CA PRO A 255 -2.88 14.49 11.13
C PRO A 255 -4.36 14.47 11.52
N THR A 256 -5.15 13.49 11.06
CA THR A 256 -6.58 13.41 11.39
C THR A 256 -6.90 12.38 12.48
N LEU A 257 -5.90 11.78 13.15
CA LEU A 257 -6.12 10.78 14.18
C LEU A 257 -6.88 11.35 15.38
N ASN A 258 -6.44 12.51 15.90
CA ASN A 258 -7.09 13.14 17.03
C ASN A 258 -8.57 13.50 16.73
N ASP A 259 -8.86 13.98 15.52
CA ASP A 259 -10.24 14.28 15.11
C ASP A 259 -11.10 13.01 15.10
N CYS A 260 -10.54 11.90 14.62
CA CYS A 260 -11.21 10.59 14.64
C CYS A 260 -11.48 10.09 16.07
N GLN A 261 -10.52 10.25 16.98
CA GLN A 261 -10.69 9.88 18.39
C GLN A 261 -11.78 10.72 19.06
N GLN A 262 -11.80 12.03 18.81
CA GLN A 262 -12.87 12.92 19.31
C GLN A 262 -14.24 12.54 18.75
N GLN A 263 -14.33 12.20 17.46
CA GLN A 263 -15.56 11.73 16.83
C GLN A 263 -16.10 10.46 17.52
N VAL A 264 -15.22 9.50 17.85
CA VAL A 264 -15.60 8.28 18.58
C VAL A 264 -16.18 8.59 19.96
N VAL A 265 -15.56 9.49 20.72
CA VAL A 265 -16.05 9.92 22.05
C VAL A 265 -17.40 10.64 21.92
N GLN A 266 -17.55 11.58 20.98
CA GLN A 266 -18.80 12.31 20.76
C GLN A 266 -19.97 11.41 20.36
N ALA A 267 -19.69 10.34 19.62
CA ALA A 267 -20.68 9.33 19.20
C ALA A 267 -20.89 8.21 20.26
N GLY A 268 -20.15 8.25 21.38
CA GLY A 268 -20.22 7.21 22.44
C GLY A 268 -19.79 5.83 21.95
N LEU A 269 -18.79 5.73 21.07
CA LEU A 269 -18.36 4.50 20.41
C LEU A 269 -17.14 3.82 21.06
N GLU A 270 -16.73 4.24 22.29
CA GLU A 270 -15.50 3.80 22.95
C GLU A 270 -15.45 2.30 23.20
N ASN A 271 -16.62 1.64 23.31
CA ASN A 271 -16.72 0.18 23.45
C ASN A 271 -16.75 -0.58 22.12
N ASP A 272 -16.84 0.12 20.99
CA ASP A 272 -17.01 -0.44 19.65
C ASP A 272 -15.81 -0.14 18.74
N VAL A 273 -14.94 0.82 19.13
CA VAL A 273 -13.79 1.27 18.36
C VAL A 273 -12.52 1.29 19.21
N THR A 274 -11.43 0.76 18.64
CA THR A 274 -10.08 0.81 19.24
C THR A 274 -9.10 1.47 18.26
N PHE A 275 -8.25 2.36 18.76
CA PHE A 275 -7.11 2.92 18.03
C PHE A 275 -5.80 2.37 18.60
N LEU A 276 -4.98 1.71 17.79
CA LEU A 276 -3.68 1.18 18.22
C LEU A 276 -2.51 2.13 17.90
N GLY A 277 -2.78 3.26 17.20
CA GLY A 277 -1.72 4.16 16.77
C GLY A 277 -0.81 3.53 15.71
N ASN A 278 0.43 4.01 15.62
CA ASN A 278 1.41 3.49 14.69
C ASN A 278 2.03 2.20 15.21
N VAL A 279 1.72 1.08 14.56
CA VAL A 279 2.28 -0.24 14.91
C VAL A 279 3.26 -0.66 13.82
N ILE A 280 4.50 -0.98 14.22
CA ILE A 280 5.50 -1.53 13.30
C ILE A 280 5.09 -2.96 12.92
N ASN A 281 5.14 -3.29 11.63
CA ASN A 281 4.71 -4.59 11.09
C ASN A 281 3.27 -4.95 11.46
N ALA A 282 2.35 -3.98 11.35
CA ALA A 282 0.93 -4.14 11.68
C ALA A 282 0.26 -5.33 10.97
N SER A 283 0.79 -5.76 9.82
CA SER A 283 0.33 -6.94 9.08
C SER A 283 0.34 -8.22 9.91
N HIS A 284 1.24 -8.37 10.90
CA HIS A 284 1.28 -9.53 11.79
C HIS A 284 0.05 -9.62 12.70
N LEU A 285 -0.65 -8.52 12.93
CA LEU A 285 -1.87 -8.50 13.72
C LEU A 285 -3.11 -8.96 12.93
N LEU A 286 -3.04 -8.98 11.60
CA LEU A 286 -4.20 -9.25 10.73
C LEU A 286 -4.87 -10.59 11.02
N SER A 287 -4.11 -11.61 11.43
CA SER A 287 -4.65 -12.92 11.79
C SER A 287 -5.59 -12.93 13.02
N GLN A 288 -5.65 -11.82 13.77
CA GLN A 288 -6.51 -11.66 14.94
C GLN A 288 -7.92 -11.14 14.59
N TYR A 289 -8.11 -10.69 13.35
CA TYR A 289 -9.34 -10.06 12.85
C TYR A 289 -10.10 -10.97 11.90
N ASP A 290 -11.36 -10.62 11.64
CA ASP A 290 -12.25 -11.38 10.78
C ASP A 290 -12.40 -10.74 9.38
N THR A 291 -12.28 -9.43 9.28
CA THR A 291 -12.45 -8.70 8.02
C THR A 291 -11.57 -7.44 7.98
N PHE A 292 -10.93 -7.22 6.85
CA PHE A 292 -10.20 -6.00 6.58
C PHE A 292 -11.10 -4.97 5.89
N ILE A 293 -11.02 -3.70 6.31
CA ILE A 293 -11.79 -2.62 5.71
C ILE A 293 -10.90 -1.44 5.31
N LEU A 294 -11.10 -0.86 4.12
CA LEU A 294 -10.37 0.31 3.66
C LEU A 294 -11.27 1.30 2.92
N ILE A 295 -11.52 2.44 3.54
CA ILE A 295 -12.29 3.53 2.94
C ILE A 295 -11.35 4.63 2.46
N SER A 296 -11.40 4.92 1.16
CA SER A 296 -10.47 5.86 0.54
C SER A 296 -11.09 6.59 -0.67
N LYS A 297 -10.60 7.80 -0.96
CA LYS A 297 -11.00 8.56 -2.17
C LYS A 297 -10.28 8.16 -3.45
N HIS A 298 -9.04 7.72 -3.32
CA HIS A 298 -8.24 7.21 -4.45
C HIS A 298 -7.08 6.36 -3.93
N GLU A 299 -6.69 5.38 -4.71
CA GLU A 299 -5.56 4.47 -4.46
C GLU A 299 -4.84 4.14 -5.77
N GLY A 300 -3.57 3.76 -5.66
CA GLY A 300 -2.92 3.00 -6.71
C GLY A 300 -3.27 1.51 -6.57
N LEU A 301 -2.43 0.77 -5.84
CA LEU A 301 -2.70 -0.62 -5.42
C LEU A 301 -2.27 -0.76 -3.95
N PRO A 302 -3.22 -0.66 -2.99
CA PRO A 302 -2.88 -0.59 -1.57
C PRO A 302 -2.30 -1.90 -1.02
N ILE A 303 -1.07 -1.84 -0.52
CA ILE A 303 -0.35 -2.98 0.06
C ILE A 303 -1.11 -3.56 1.25
N SER A 304 -1.75 -2.73 2.08
CA SER A 304 -2.51 -3.22 3.24
C SER A 304 -3.68 -4.14 2.89
N ILE A 305 -4.28 -3.99 1.71
CA ILE A 305 -5.27 -4.96 1.21
C ILE A 305 -4.57 -6.26 0.81
N ILE A 306 -3.40 -6.19 0.16
CA ILE A 306 -2.63 -7.39 -0.22
C ILE A 306 -2.18 -8.16 1.03
N GLU A 307 -1.75 -7.45 2.09
CA GLU A 307 -1.42 -8.04 3.40
C GLU A 307 -2.64 -8.76 4.03
N ALA A 308 -3.81 -8.14 3.96
CA ALA A 308 -5.05 -8.77 4.41
C ALA A 308 -5.41 -10.01 3.58
N MET A 309 -5.25 -9.96 2.27
CA MET A 309 -5.46 -11.10 1.39
C MET A 309 -4.48 -12.24 1.66
N ALA A 310 -3.21 -11.92 1.95
CA ALA A 310 -2.19 -12.93 2.30
C ALA A 310 -2.55 -13.68 3.58
N THR A 311 -3.17 -13.01 4.56
CA THR A 311 -3.68 -13.68 5.78
C THR A 311 -5.03 -14.35 5.57
N GLY A 312 -5.65 -14.22 4.39
CA GLY A 312 -6.95 -14.81 4.07
C GLY A 312 -8.13 -14.00 4.60
N LEU A 313 -7.97 -12.71 4.92
CA LEU A 313 -9.11 -11.91 5.36
C LEU A 313 -10.01 -11.52 4.18
N PRO A 314 -11.34 -11.64 4.31
CA PRO A 314 -12.28 -10.93 3.45
C PRO A 314 -12.03 -9.43 3.46
N VAL A 315 -12.33 -8.74 2.36
CA VAL A 315 -12.02 -7.32 2.22
C VAL A 315 -13.28 -6.52 1.89
N ILE A 316 -13.52 -5.43 2.63
CA ILE A 316 -14.50 -4.41 2.28
C ILE A 316 -13.74 -3.12 1.94
N ALA A 317 -13.90 -2.62 0.72
CA ALA A 317 -13.15 -1.44 0.32
C ALA A 317 -13.91 -0.53 -0.66
N SER A 318 -13.45 0.72 -0.78
CA SER A 318 -13.94 1.67 -1.77
C SER A 318 -13.59 1.23 -3.19
N HIS A 319 -14.50 1.37 -4.14
CA HIS A 319 -14.24 1.13 -5.56
C HIS A 319 -13.47 2.30 -6.18
N VAL A 320 -12.17 2.39 -5.90
CA VAL A 320 -11.32 3.47 -6.40
C VAL A 320 -9.94 2.94 -6.83
N GLY A 321 -9.41 3.48 -7.92
CA GLY A 321 -8.09 3.10 -8.44
C GLY A 321 -7.98 1.60 -8.71
N GLY A 322 -6.85 1.00 -8.34
CA GLY A 322 -6.59 -0.43 -8.49
C GLY A 322 -7.27 -1.33 -7.45
N ILE A 323 -8.11 -0.81 -6.53
CA ILE A 323 -8.77 -1.65 -5.53
C ILE A 323 -9.68 -2.70 -6.18
N SER A 324 -10.35 -2.38 -7.29
CA SER A 324 -11.18 -3.34 -8.02
C SER A 324 -10.38 -4.52 -8.62
N GLU A 325 -9.07 -4.37 -8.74
CA GLU A 325 -8.17 -5.45 -9.14
C GLU A 325 -7.80 -6.38 -7.98
N LEU A 326 -7.95 -5.91 -6.73
CA LEU A 326 -7.71 -6.67 -5.51
C LEU A 326 -8.98 -7.34 -4.99
N VAL A 327 -10.12 -6.61 -5.01
CA VAL A 327 -11.38 -7.03 -4.40
C VAL A 327 -12.39 -7.41 -5.49
N THR A 328 -12.70 -8.71 -5.55
CA THR A 328 -13.65 -9.32 -6.47
C THR A 328 -14.64 -10.20 -5.70
N ASP A 329 -14.50 -11.51 -5.76
CA ASP A 329 -15.28 -12.51 -5.03
C ASP A 329 -14.76 -12.80 -3.60
N ASN A 330 -13.67 -12.15 -3.22
CA ASN A 330 -13.04 -12.19 -1.89
C ASN A 330 -13.54 -11.09 -0.95
N GLY A 331 -14.56 -10.32 -1.35
CA GLY A 331 -15.05 -9.22 -0.53
C GLY A 331 -16.08 -8.33 -1.23
N ILE A 332 -16.21 -7.11 -0.73
CA ILE A 332 -17.16 -6.12 -1.26
C ILE A 332 -16.43 -4.84 -1.66
N CYS A 333 -16.60 -4.43 -2.92
CA CYS A 333 -16.11 -3.17 -3.45
C CYS A 333 -17.24 -2.15 -3.54
N MET A 334 -17.20 -1.09 -2.70
CA MET A 334 -18.27 -0.10 -2.57
C MET A 334 -18.10 1.06 -3.55
N MET A 335 -19.15 1.37 -4.31
CA MET A 335 -19.15 2.46 -5.30
C MET A 335 -19.21 3.87 -4.68
N ASN A 336 -19.52 3.99 -3.39
CA ASN A 336 -19.77 5.24 -2.70
C ASN A 336 -19.23 5.14 -1.26
N ASN A 337 -18.64 6.22 -0.77
CA ASN A 337 -17.99 6.32 0.54
C ASN A 337 -18.84 7.12 1.57
N GLN A 338 -20.13 7.34 1.32
CA GLN A 338 -21.01 8.00 2.27
C GLN A 338 -21.27 7.08 3.48
N PRO A 339 -21.32 7.63 4.70
CA PRO A 339 -21.51 6.83 5.92
C PRO A 339 -22.72 5.89 5.86
N GLU A 340 -23.83 6.37 5.31
CA GLU A 340 -25.07 5.58 5.17
C GLU A 340 -24.90 4.39 4.25
N THR A 341 -24.11 4.55 3.17
CA THR A 341 -23.81 3.44 2.25
C THR A 341 -22.90 2.43 2.91
N ILE A 342 -21.87 2.89 3.62
CA ILE A 342 -20.95 2.03 4.37
C ILE A 342 -21.73 1.23 5.42
N ALA A 343 -22.60 1.90 6.21
CA ALA A 343 -23.41 1.24 7.24
C ALA A 343 -24.30 0.14 6.65
N LYS A 344 -25.02 0.42 5.56
CA LYS A 344 -25.86 -0.58 4.88
C LYS A 344 -25.07 -1.78 4.37
N VAL A 345 -23.86 -1.55 3.84
CA VAL A 345 -22.98 -2.64 3.38
C VAL A 345 -22.53 -3.48 4.56
N LEU A 346 -22.13 -2.86 5.66
CA LEU A 346 -21.70 -3.57 6.87
C LEU A 346 -22.84 -4.36 7.51
N GLU A 347 -24.05 -3.82 7.61
CA GLU A 347 -25.23 -4.53 8.09
C GLU A 347 -25.50 -5.79 7.28
N LYS A 348 -25.58 -5.63 5.95
CA LYS A 348 -25.80 -6.77 5.06
C LYS A 348 -24.66 -7.78 5.15
N TYR A 349 -23.42 -7.32 5.22
CA TYR A 349 -22.24 -8.17 5.33
C TYR A 349 -22.28 -9.03 6.60
N LEU A 350 -22.65 -8.44 7.73
CA LEU A 350 -22.75 -9.15 9.01
C LEU A 350 -23.85 -10.22 9.05
N ILE A 351 -24.90 -10.08 8.23
CA ILE A 351 -26.03 -11.00 8.20
C ILE A 351 -25.84 -12.12 7.16
N ASP A 352 -25.45 -11.76 5.94
CA ASP A 352 -25.61 -12.61 4.76
C ASP A 352 -24.29 -13.11 4.15
N SER A 353 -23.10 -12.74 4.70
CA SER A 353 -21.86 -13.03 4.00
C SER A 353 -21.30 -14.43 4.30
N ASP A 354 -20.84 -15.09 3.24
CA ASP A 354 -20.07 -16.34 3.32
C ASP A 354 -18.60 -16.02 3.57
N TYR A 355 -18.24 -15.77 4.83
CA TYR A 355 -16.90 -15.42 5.26
C TYR A 355 -15.84 -16.48 4.88
N ILE A 356 -16.19 -17.76 4.93
CA ILE A 356 -15.27 -18.86 4.62
C ILE A 356 -14.92 -18.82 3.13
N LYS A 357 -15.92 -18.67 2.28
CA LYS A 357 -15.72 -18.56 0.84
C LYS A 357 -14.85 -17.35 0.51
N MET A 358 -15.19 -16.16 1.04
CA MET A 358 -14.43 -14.93 0.79
C MET A 358 -12.99 -15.04 1.30
N SER A 359 -12.77 -15.65 2.48
CA SER A 359 -11.44 -15.89 3.06
C SER A 359 -10.58 -16.77 2.14
N ASN A 360 -11.12 -17.88 1.67
CA ASN A 360 -10.43 -18.78 0.75
C ASN A 360 -10.10 -18.08 -0.58
N GLN A 361 -11.00 -17.27 -1.12
CA GLN A 361 -10.76 -16.50 -2.33
C GLN A 361 -9.71 -15.40 -2.12
N SER A 362 -9.68 -14.73 -0.97
CA SER A 362 -8.62 -13.77 -0.62
C SER A 362 -7.25 -14.43 -0.69
N ARG A 363 -7.08 -15.54 0.02
CA ARG A 363 -5.81 -16.27 0.04
C ARG A 363 -5.41 -16.80 -1.34
N LYS A 364 -6.34 -17.41 -2.06
CA LYS A 364 -6.11 -17.92 -3.42
C LYS A 364 -5.64 -16.81 -4.34
N ARG A 365 -6.35 -15.68 -4.35
CA ARG A 365 -6.04 -14.54 -5.21
C ARG A 365 -4.68 -13.91 -4.89
N TYR A 366 -4.33 -13.82 -3.59
CA TYR A 366 -2.99 -13.41 -3.18
C TYR A 366 -1.92 -14.31 -3.78
N LEU A 367 -2.02 -15.62 -3.62
CA LEU A 367 -1.04 -16.60 -4.12
C LEU A 367 -0.89 -16.58 -5.64
N GLU A 368 -1.96 -16.33 -6.38
CA GLU A 368 -1.96 -16.29 -7.84
C GLU A 368 -1.39 -14.99 -8.40
N CYS A 369 -1.60 -13.86 -7.72
CA CYS A 369 -1.40 -12.54 -8.34
C CYS A 369 -0.45 -11.59 -7.60
N PHE A 370 -0.30 -11.72 -6.27
CA PHE A 370 0.26 -10.64 -5.44
C PHE A 370 1.41 -11.10 -4.53
N THR A 371 2.12 -12.16 -4.91
CA THR A 371 3.32 -12.60 -4.19
C THR A 371 4.52 -11.72 -4.52
N GLU A 372 5.44 -11.60 -3.57
CA GLU A 372 6.69 -10.84 -3.72
C GLU A 372 7.54 -11.41 -4.86
N GLU A 373 7.63 -12.74 -4.96
CA GLU A 373 8.43 -13.43 -5.98
C GLU A 373 7.95 -13.09 -7.40
N LYS A 374 6.62 -13.03 -7.59
CA LYS A 374 6.03 -12.64 -8.88
C LYS A 374 6.38 -11.20 -9.22
N MET A 375 6.17 -10.27 -8.30
CA MET A 375 6.50 -8.86 -8.47
C MET A 375 7.97 -8.67 -8.80
N ILE A 376 8.88 -9.29 -8.05
CA ILE A 376 10.32 -9.16 -8.23
C ILE A 376 10.75 -9.69 -9.60
N LYS A 377 10.25 -10.85 -10.00
CA LYS A 377 10.55 -11.46 -11.32
C LYS A 377 10.12 -10.54 -12.47
N GLU A 378 8.92 -9.96 -12.39
CA GLU A 378 8.42 -9.04 -13.40
C GLU A 378 9.25 -7.74 -13.46
N VAL A 379 9.70 -7.23 -12.30
CA VAL A 379 10.61 -6.06 -12.23
C VAL A 379 11.99 -6.39 -12.80
N GLU A 380 12.53 -7.59 -12.52
CA GLU A 380 13.79 -8.05 -13.10
C GLU A 380 13.72 -8.13 -14.62
N ASP A 381 12.63 -8.63 -15.19
CA ASP A 381 12.41 -8.65 -16.64
C ASP A 381 12.43 -7.24 -17.25
N VAL A 382 11.86 -6.24 -16.55
CA VAL A 382 11.96 -4.82 -16.95
C VAL A 382 13.41 -4.32 -16.90
N TYR A 383 14.20 -4.68 -15.88
CA TYR A 383 15.61 -4.28 -15.79
C TYR A 383 16.43 -4.88 -16.93
N ASN A 384 16.13 -6.11 -17.33
CA ASN A 384 16.79 -6.82 -18.43
C ASN A 384 16.28 -6.40 -19.82
N GLY A 385 15.36 -5.44 -19.92
CA GLY A 385 14.83 -4.95 -21.19
C GLY A 385 13.85 -5.90 -21.88
N LYS A 386 13.36 -6.92 -21.16
CA LYS A 386 12.30 -7.78 -21.68
C LYS A 386 10.97 -7.03 -21.60
N SER A 387 10.21 -7.06 -22.68
CA SER A 387 8.84 -6.52 -22.70
C SER A 387 7.95 -7.58 -22.01
N THR A 388 7.40 -7.26 -20.84
CA THR A 388 6.28 -8.01 -20.29
C THR A 388 5.05 -7.66 -21.13
N GLN A 389 4.54 -8.61 -21.89
CA GLN A 389 3.36 -8.47 -22.76
C GLN A 389 2.08 -8.31 -21.94
#